data_962ab286f03211a61966fcd8e39eb76b
#
_entry.id   962ab286f03211a61966fcd8e39eb76b
#
_cell.length_a   1.000
_cell.length_b   1.000
_cell.length_c   1.000
_cell.angle_alpha   90.00
_cell.angle_beta   90.00
_cell.angle_gamma   90.00
#
_symmetry.space_group_name_H-M   'P 1'
#
loop_
_entity.id
_entity.type
_entity.pdbx_description
1 polymer ?
#
loop_
_entity_poly.entity_id
_entity_poly.type
_entity_poly.pdbx_seq_one_letter_code
_entity_poly.pdbx_strand_id
1 'polypeptide(L)'
;MLSIAEEKLSDIDVTKDNNFKSFIRRRALGVVFVIAPWNYPYLTAVNSIIPALAAGNSIILKHSAQTPLCAEQLYQSAQKTLPKDVFNYLHLNHQDGLKVVSDKRINFVSFTGSVKAGYDLSLI
;
A
#
# COMPACT_ATOMS: atom_id res chain seq x y z
N MET A 1 -14.72 -5.52 -1.72
CA MET A 1 -13.77 -4.39 -1.56
C MET A 1 -13.81 -3.45 -2.76
N LEU A 2 -13.49 -3.89 -3.97
CA LEU A 2 -13.53 -3.02 -5.16
C LEU A 2 -14.93 -2.47 -5.49
N SER A 3 -16.00 -3.23 -5.26
CA SER A 3 -17.38 -2.83 -5.54
C SER A 3 -17.86 -1.60 -4.75
N ILE A 4 -17.20 -1.26 -3.66
CA ILE A 4 -17.53 -0.09 -2.84
C ILE A 4 -16.48 1.02 -2.94
N ALA A 5 -15.40 0.81 -3.69
CA ALA A 5 -14.27 1.73 -3.72
C ALA A 5 -14.65 3.08 -4.29
N GLU A 6 -15.40 3.11 -5.38
CA GLU A 6 -15.85 4.35 -6.03
C GLU A 6 -16.66 5.23 -5.06
N GLU A 7 -17.65 4.64 -4.38
CA GLU A 7 -18.45 5.34 -3.37
C GLU A 7 -17.59 5.87 -2.21
N LYS A 8 -16.71 5.01 -1.68
CA LYS A 8 -15.90 5.35 -0.49
C LYS A 8 -14.75 6.31 -0.79
N LEU A 9 -14.33 6.42 -2.04
CA LEU A 9 -13.25 7.31 -2.47
C LEU A 9 -13.75 8.60 -3.13
N SER A 10 -15.04 8.71 -3.41
CA SER A 10 -15.66 9.93 -3.95
C SER A 10 -15.53 11.12 -2.99
N ASP A 11 -15.60 12.32 -3.55
CA ASP A 11 -15.65 13.55 -2.76
C ASP A 11 -16.89 13.56 -1.86
N ILE A 12 -16.77 14.09 -0.65
CA ILE A 12 -17.86 14.25 0.30
C ILE A 12 -18.30 15.72 0.24
N ASP A 13 -19.52 15.98 -0.19
CA ASP A 13 -20.09 17.31 -0.14
C ASP A 13 -20.44 17.67 1.31
N VAL A 14 -19.88 18.76 1.80
CA VAL A 14 -20.09 19.31 3.14
C VAL A 14 -20.61 20.74 3.08
N THR A 15 -21.20 21.13 1.97
CA THR A 15 -21.76 22.46 1.73
C THR A 15 -22.85 22.78 2.73
N LYS A 16 -22.68 23.85 3.50
CA LYS A 16 -23.67 24.34 4.49
C LYS A 16 -24.34 25.65 4.06
N ASP A 17 -23.72 26.37 3.12
CA ASP A 17 -24.16 27.68 2.65
C ASP A 17 -24.25 27.68 1.13
N ASN A 18 -25.29 28.26 0.58
CA ASN A 18 -25.50 28.36 -0.88
C ASN A 18 -24.50 29.27 -1.60
N ASN A 19 -23.73 30.07 -0.86
CA ASN A 19 -22.74 30.99 -1.45
C ASN A 19 -21.41 30.34 -1.77
N PHE A 20 -21.09 29.19 -1.10
CA PHE A 20 -19.82 28.47 -1.25
C PHE A 20 -20.04 26.96 -1.34
N LYS A 21 -19.47 26.33 -2.35
CA LYS A 21 -19.43 24.87 -2.47
C LYS A 21 -18.23 24.33 -1.70
N SER A 22 -18.48 23.54 -0.67
CA SER A 22 -17.46 22.96 0.20
C SER A 22 -17.48 21.42 0.10
N PHE A 23 -16.32 20.81 -0.07
CA PHE A 23 -16.22 19.36 -0.14
C PHE A 23 -14.89 18.86 0.44
N ILE A 24 -14.90 17.61 0.91
CA ILE A 24 -13.70 16.89 1.33
C ILE A 24 -13.28 16.00 0.17
N ARG A 25 -12.09 16.26 -0.39
CA ARG A 25 -11.51 15.46 -1.47
C ARG A 25 -10.51 14.46 -0.92
N ARG A 26 -10.66 13.19 -1.32
CA ARG A 26 -9.67 12.15 -1.06
C ARG A 26 -8.65 12.14 -2.20
N ARG A 27 -7.37 12.08 -1.84
CA ARG A 27 -6.27 12.02 -2.82
C ARG A 27 -5.34 10.85 -2.49
N ALA A 28 -4.73 10.27 -3.52
CA ALA A 28 -3.65 9.30 -3.34
C ALA A 28 -2.50 9.91 -2.53
N LEU A 29 -1.90 9.11 -1.66
CA LEU A 29 -0.73 9.50 -0.87
C LEU A 29 0.54 9.51 -1.73
N GLY A 30 0.61 8.65 -2.73
CA GLY A 30 1.77 8.46 -3.59
C GLY A 30 2.27 7.03 -3.57
N VAL A 31 3.50 6.81 -3.12
CA VAL A 31 4.12 5.47 -3.06
C VAL A 31 3.84 4.83 -1.69
N VAL A 32 3.19 3.68 -1.71
CA VAL A 32 2.91 2.86 -0.52
C VAL A 32 3.87 1.68 -0.45
N PHE A 33 4.64 1.60 0.61
CA PHE A 33 5.51 0.46 0.89
C PHE A 33 4.75 -0.57 1.74
N VAL A 34 4.46 -1.73 1.15
CA VAL A 34 3.75 -2.82 1.82
C VAL A 34 4.73 -3.87 2.29
N ILE A 35 4.77 -4.13 3.59
CA ILE A 35 5.57 -5.19 4.21
C ILE A 35 4.62 -6.30 4.66
N ALA A 36 4.72 -7.47 4.02
CA ALA A 36 3.83 -8.61 4.24
C ALA A 36 4.55 -9.82 4.87
N PRO A 37 3.88 -10.54 5.78
CA PRO A 37 4.44 -11.69 6.48
C PRO A 37 4.36 -12.98 5.64
N TRP A 38 4.92 -14.06 6.19
CA TRP A 38 4.92 -15.39 5.57
C TRP A 38 3.59 -16.14 5.74
N ASN A 39 2.86 -15.88 6.82
CA ASN A 39 1.58 -16.53 7.11
C ASN A 39 0.44 -15.87 6.32
N TYR A 40 -0.40 -16.67 5.69
CA TYR A 40 -1.43 -16.22 4.75
C TYR A 40 -0.88 -15.24 3.70
N PRO A 41 0.20 -15.61 2.97
CA PRO A 41 1.07 -14.68 2.25
C PRO A 41 0.35 -13.81 1.22
N TYR A 42 -0.61 -14.37 0.50
CA TYR A 42 -1.40 -13.60 -0.47
C TYR A 42 -2.47 -12.74 0.22
N LEU A 43 -3.20 -13.33 1.18
CA LEU A 43 -4.31 -12.63 1.83
C LEU A 43 -3.84 -11.38 2.58
N THR A 44 -2.77 -11.51 3.37
CA THR A 44 -2.22 -10.39 4.14
C THR A 44 -1.66 -9.30 3.25
N ALA A 45 -1.00 -9.66 2.16
CA ALA A 45 -0.49 -8.69 1.19
C ALA A 45 -1.63 -7.95 0.46
N VAL A 46 -2.63 -8.68 -0.08
CA VAL A 46 -3.71 -8.05 -0.86
C VAL A 46 -4.63 -7.18 -0.03
N ASN A 47 -4.76 -7.41 1.28
CA ASN A 47 -5.52 -6.55 2.18
C ASN A 47 -4.97 -5.12 2.25
N SER A 48 -3.67 -4.93 2.02
CA SER A 48 -3.04 -3.62 1.93
C SER A 48 -2.94 -3.12 0.48
N ILE A 49 -2.58 -4.01 -0.45
CA ILE A 49 -2.35 -3.68 -1.85
C ILE A 49 -3.62 -3.18 -2.53
N ILE A 50 -4.73 -3.92 -2.41
CA ILE A 50 -5.96 -3.60 -3.15
C ILE A 50 -6.56 -2.25 -2.76
N PRO A 51 -6.72 -1.91 -1.46
CA PRO A 51 -7.20 -0.58 -1.09
C PRO A 51 -6.28 0.55 -1.53
N ALA A 52 -4.95 0.34 -1.44
CA ALA A 52 -3.99 1.35 -1.83
C ALA A 52 -4.03 1.62 -3.35
N LEU A 53 -4.10 0.57 -4.18
CA LEU A 53 -4.27 0.70 -5.63
C LEU A 53 -5.61 1.35 -6.00
N ALA A 54 -6.71 0.94 -5.36
CA ALA A 54 -8.02 1.52 -5.60
C ALA A 54 -8.05 3.01 -5.27
N ALA A 55 -7.28 3.45 -4.28
CA ALA A 55 -7.12 4.87 -3.92
C ALA A 55 -6.13 5.63 -4.81
N GLY A 56 -5.59 5.01 -5.88
CA GLY A 56 -4.71 5.65 -6.86
C GLY A 56 -3.23 5.70 -6.47
N ASN A 57 -2.80 4.90 -5.48
CA ASN A 57 -1.40 4.86 -5.07
C ASN A 57 -0.59 3.86 -5.90
N SER A 58 0.74 4.04 -5.93
CA SER A 58 1.69 3.05 -6.42
C SER A 58 2.19 2.18 -5.25
N ILE A 59 2.56 0.93 -5.54
CA ILE A 59 2.95 -0.07 -4.55
C ILE A 59 4.39 -0.51 -4.75
N ILE A 60 5.14 -0.58 -3.65
CA ILE A 60 6.35 -1.38 -3.54
C ILE A 60 6.08 -2.46 -2.48
N LEU A 61 6.10 -3.71 -2.89
CA LEU A 61 5.88 -4.85 -2.00
C LEU A 61 7.22 -5.44 -1.52
N LYS A 62 7.40 -5.55 -0.22
CA LYS A 62 8.43 -6.39 0.41
C LYS A 62 7.76 -7.54 1.12
N HIS A 63 7.90 -8.73 0.56
CA HIS A 63 7.40 -9.94 1.21
C HIS A 63 8.41 -10.51 2.22
N SER A 64 7.94 -11.40 3.10
CA SER A 64 8.83 -12.16 3.98
C SER A 64 9.84 -12.97 3.18
N ALA A 65 11.08 -13.06 3.69
CA ALA A 65 12.12 -13.91 3.10
C ALA A 65 11.76 -15.42 3.10
N GLN A 66 10.76 -15.82 3.88
CA GLN A 66 10.27 -17.20 3.89
C GLN A 66 9.34 -17.52 2.72
N THR A 67 8.72 -16.50 2.11
CA THR A 67 7.77 -16.65 1.00
C THR A 67 8.04 -15.63 -0.12
N PRO A 68 9.28 -15.56 -0.64
CA PRO A 68 9.66 -14.50 -1.59
C PRO A 68 8.93 -14.61 -2.92
N LEU A 69 8.66 -15.84 -3.39
CA LEU A 69 7.97 -16.09 -4.66
C LEU A 69 6.53 -15.55 -4.68
N CYS A 70 5.91 -15.35 -3.52
CA CYS A 70 4.58 -14.75 -3.46
C CYS A 70 4.58 -13.30 -3.97
N ALA A 71 5.64 -12.53 -3.72
CA ALA A 71 5.79 -11.19 -4.25
C ALA A 71 5.92 -11.20 -5.79
N GLU A 72 6.70 -12.13 -6.32
CA GLU A 72 6.90 -12.30 -7.77
C GLU A 72 5.60 -12.67 -8.47
N GLN A 73 4.81 -13.61 -7.91
CA GLN A 73 3.53 -14.02 -8.48
C GLN A 73 2.52 -12.87 -8.47
N LEU A 74 2.45 -12.09 -7.38
CA LEU A 74 1.61 -10.90 -7.32
C LEU A 74 2.03 -9.86 -8.35
N TYR A 75 3.34 -9.62 -8.50
CA TYR A 75 3.89 -8.72 -9.51
C TYR A 75 3.54 -9.16 -10.92
N GLN A 76 3.78 -10.43 -11.27
CA GLN A 76 3.47 -10.97 -12.60
C GLN A 76 1.97 -10.86 -12.93
N SER A 77 1.11 -11.07 -11.92
CA SER A 77 -0.33 -10.92 -12.08
C SER A 77 -0.72 -9.46 -12.29
N ALA A 78 -0.11 -8.54 -11.55
CA ALA A 78 -0.34 -7.10 -11.65
C ALA A 78 0.10 -6.54 -13.01
N GLN A 79 1.24 -7.00 -13.55
CA GLN A 79 1.75 -6.54 -14.86
C GLN A 79 0.81 -6.83 -16.03
N LYS A 80 -0.13 -7.76 -15.88
CA LYS A 80 -1.12 -8.09 -16.93
C LYS A 80 -2.27 -7.08 -17.00
N THR A 81 -2.50 -6.32 -15.93
CA THR A 81 -3.71 -5.50 -15.77
C THR A 81 -3.45 -4.06 -15.35
N LEU A 82 -2.35 -3.81 -14.66
CA LEU A 82 -1.99 -2.47 -14.17
C LEU A 82 -1.06 -1.75 -15.16
N PRO A 83 -1.10 -0.41 -15.19
CA PRO A 83 -0.10 0.37 -15.90
C PRO A 83 1.32 0.06 -15.39
N LYS A 84 2.30 0.28 -16.28
CA LYS A 84 3.71 0.10 -15.95
C LYS A 84 4.08 0.91 -14.70
N ASP A 85 4.92 0.32 -13.85
CA ASP A 85 5.52 0.92 -12.66
C ASP A 85 4.54 1.27 -11.52
N VAL A 86 3.26 0.92 -11.64
CA VAL A 86 2.27 1.10 -10.56
C VAL A 86 2.45 0.08 -9.43
N PHE A 87 2.87 -1.14 -9.75
CA PHE A 87 3.15 -2.19 -8.77
C PHE A 87 4.54 -2.78 -9.01
N ASN A 88 5.38 -2.74 -7.98
CA ASN A 88 6.72 -3.33 -7.97
C ASN A 88 6.96 -4.12 -6.68
N TYR A 89 8.02 -4.91 -6.64
CA TYR A 89 8.45 -5.62 -5.43
C TYR A 89 9.96 -5.53 -5.23
N LEU A 90 10.38 -5.73 -3.98
CA LEU A 90 11.79 -5.76 -3.60
C LEU A 90 12.04 -6.97 -2.68
N HIS A 91 13.06 -7.76 -2.99
CA HIS A 91 13.59 -8.76 -2.09
C HIS A 91 14.64 -8.11 -1.18
N LEU A 92 14.26 -7.83 0.04
CA LEU A 92 15.09 -7.14 1.02
C LEU A 92 15.16 -7.93 2.31
N ASN A 93 16.33 -7.89 2.95
CA ASN A 93 16.46 -8.29 4.34
C ASN A 93 15.76 -7.25 5.26
N HIS A 94 15.77 -7.49 6.58
CA HIS A 94 15.08 -6.61 7.53
C HIS A 94 15.72 -5.21 7.57
N GLN A 95 17.05 -5.14 7.64
CA GLN A 95 17.78 -3.85 7.74
C GLN A 95 17.59 -2.97 6.50
N ASP A 96 17.65 -3.57 5.32
CA ASP A 96 17.44 -2.82 4.08
C ASP A 96 15.96 -2.40 3.92
N GLY A 97 15.03 -3.20 4.46
CA GLY A 97 13.63 -2.79 4.57
C GLY A 97 13.43 -1.53 5.41
N LEU A 98 14.13 -1.40 6.54
CA LEU A 98 14.10 -0.18 7.38
C LEU A 98 14.67 1.05 6.64
N LYS A 99 15.72 0.88 5.84
CA LYS A 99 16.24 1.98 5.00
C LYS A 99 15.21 2.48 3.98
N VAL A 100 14.43 1.55 3.40
CA VAL A 100 13.35 1.94 2.46
C VAL A 100 12.26 2.72 3.18
N VAL A 101 11.90 2.33 4.42
CA VAL A 101 10.92 3.07 5.23
C VAL A 101 11.34 4.52 5.46
N SER A 102 12.64 4.77 5.67
CA SER A 102 13.20 6.11 5.86
C SER A 102 13.34 6.92 4.56
N ASP A 103 13.10 6.34 3.40
CA ASP A 103 13.28 7.01 2.11
C ASP A 103 12.16 8.03 1.87
N LYS A 104 12.52 9.27 1.60
CA LYS A 104 11.59 10.41 1.37
C LYS A 104 10.60 10.18 0.21
N ARG A 105 10.86 9.21 -0.66
CA ARG A 105 9.98 8.83 -1.77
C ARG A 105 8.82 7.94 -1.32
N ILE A 106 8.93 7.33 -0.13
CA ILE A 106 7.86 6.54 0.47
C ILE A 106 6.90 7.47 1.21
N ASN A 107 5.64 7.44 0.84
CA ASN A 107 4.62 8.32 1.40
C ASN A 107 3.80 7.63 2.49
N PHE A 108 3.73 6.31 2.47
CA PHE A 108 3.01 5.53 3.47
C PHE A 108 3.60 4.12 3.59
N VAL A 109 3.64 3.59 4.80
CA VAL A 109 4.07 2.22 5.09
C VAL A 109 2.91 1.41 5.66
N SER A 110 2.57 0.30 5.02
CA SER A 110 1.63 -0.69 5.55
C SER A 110 2.40 -1.92 5.99
N PHE A 111 2.38 -2.19 7.28
CA PHE A 111 3.13 -3.28 7.90
C PHE A 111 2.22 -4.32 8.53
N THR A 112 2.47 -5.57 8.21
CA THR A 112 1.92 -6.73 8.92
C THR A 112 3.06 -7.68 9.26
N GLY A 113 3.24 -7.98 10.55
CA GLY A 113 4.35 -8.82 11.01
C GLY A 113 4.40 -8.97 12.52
N SER A 114 5.58 -9.26 13.07
CA SER A 114 5.78 -9.40 14.51
C SER A 114 5.72 -8.06 15.25
N VAL A 115 5.34 -8.11 16.52
CA VAL A 115 5.32 -6.92 17.40
C VAL A 115 6.69 -6.25 17.45
N LYS A 116 7.77 -7.03 17.57
CA LYS A 116 9.13 -6.51 17.57
C LYS A 116 9.46 -5.70 16.32
N ALA A 117 9.17 -6.27 15.14
CA ALA A 117 9.44 -5.58 13.87
C ALA A 117 8.56 -4.32 13.71
N GLY A 118 7.31 -4.34 14.20
CA GLY A 118 6.45 -3.17 14.22
C GLY A 118 7.00 -2.07 15.13
N TYR A 119 7.54 -2.44 16.28
CA TYR A 119 8.20 -1.49 17.19
C TYR A 119 9.43 -0.85 16.53
N ASP A 120 10.31 -1.67 15.93
CA ASP A 120 11.50 -1.16 15.23
C ASP A 120 11.13 -0.15 14.12
N LEU A 121 10.03 -0.40 13.39
CA LEU A 121 9.51 0.50 12.37
C LEU A 121 8.96 1.82 12.94
N SER A 122 8.36 1.78 14.13
CA SER A 122 7.75 2.96 14.76
C SER A 122 8.77 3.97 15.29
N LEU A 123 10.05 3.61 15.34
CA LEU A 123 11.15 4.46 15.78
C LEU A 123 11.79 5.27 14.64
N ILE A 124 11.35 5.07 13.39
CA ILE A 124 11.82 5.72 12.17
C ILE A 124 10.91 6.86 11.78
#